data_c536464f115af40c2167a484fd96cc58
#
_entry.id   c536464f115af40c2167a484fd96cc58
#
_cell.length_a   1.000
_cell.length_b   1.000
_cell.length_c   1.000
_cell.angle_alpha   90.00
_cell.angle_beta   90.00
_cell.angle_gamma   90.00
#
_symmetry.space_group_name_H-M   'P 1'
#
loop_
_entity.id
_entity.type
_entity.pdbx_description
1 polymer ?
#
loop_
_entity_poly.entity_id
_entity_poly.type
_entity_poly.pdbx_seq_one_letter_code
_entity_poly.pdbx_strand_id
1 'polypeptide(L)'
;DADKTYGMEFTLFNIVDGNNKPLGYYYARVVYILPNSPAHAAGLERGDWIIGIDGKNNIKEGNYKALLNGSASQWIIKHNSETKTIAIGASTAVEDNPLYYHDVLTFGDKKIGYLVYNHFTPGPTGVDDRTYDEEMKTIFADFQSKGVNEFVLDLRYNGGGYEHSANMLAGLLISEEYKDKVFGIFSNNKGKVTHTRYFNTETGGTTGYLKLNSNRIYIL
;
A
#
# COMPACT_ATOMS: atom_id res chain seq x y z
N ASP A 1 8.75 -16.43 -10.99
CA ASP A 1 9.58 -16.24 -9.79
C ASP A 1 9.13 -14.94 -9.15
N ALA A 2 8.76 -14.98 -7.87
CA ALA A 2 8.47 -13.77 -7.13
C ALA A 2 9.72 -12.87 -7.17
N ASP A 3 9.57 -11.61 -7.55
CA ASP A 3 10.69 -10.68 -7.61
C ASP A 3 11.31 -10.52 -6.22
N LYS A 4 12.61 -10.76 -6.14
CA LYS A 4 13.33 -10.60 -4.87
C LYS A 4 13.40 -9.12 -4.52
N THR A 5 13.09 -8.79 -3.27
CA THR A 5 13.13 -7.42 -2.75
C THR A 5 13.75 -7.38 -1.35
N TYR A 6 14.16 -6.22 -0.91
CA TYR A 6 14.46 -5.99 0.50
C TYR A 6 13.20 -5.80 1.36
N GLY A 7 12.02 -5.65 0.73
CA GLY A 7 10.73 -5.53 1.39
C GLY A 7 10.51 -4.16 2.02
N MET A 8 10.85 -3.11 1.31
CA MET A 8 10.54 -1.74 1.70
C MET A 8 10.07 -0.94 0.49
N GLU A 9 9.19 0.01 0.75
CA GLU A 9 8.85 1.07 -0.19
C GLU A 9 9.57 2.36 0.23
N PHE A 10 10.06 3.12 -0.74
CA PHE A 10 10.77 4.36 -0.49
C PHE A 10 10.56 5.41 -1.58
N THR A 11 10.76 6.66 -1.22
CA THR A 11 10.76 7.79 -2.15
C THR A 11 12.14 8.42 -2.20
N LEU A 12 12.64 8.67 -3.42
CA LEU A 12 13.91 9.37 -3.63
C LEU A 12 13.70 10.88 -3.59
N PHE A 13 14.52 11.55 -2.81
CA PHE A 13 14.58 13.00 -2.73
C PHE A 13 15.90 13.50 -3.30
N ASN A 14 15.81 14.39 -4.27
CA ASN A 14 16.98 15.08 -4.81
C ASN A 14 17.53 16.07 -3.76
N ILE A 15 18.80 15.97 -3.47
CA ILE A 15 19.43 16.86 -2.49
C ILE A 15 19.94 18.10 -3.23
N VAL A 16 19.59 19.27 -2.69
CA VAL A 16 19.91 20.57 -3.27
C VAL A 16 20.78 21.40 -2.33
N ASP A 17 21.54 22.35 -2.86
CA ASP A 17 22.25 23.35 -2.09
C ASP A 17 21.33 24.48 -1.58
N GLY A 18 21.90 25.46 -0.86
CA GLY A 18 21.17 26.61 -0.33
C GLY A 18 20.51 27.51 -1.39
N ASN A 19 20.82 27.32 -2.68
CA ASN A 19 20.23 28.02 -3.82
C ASN A 19 19.26 27.15 -4.62
N ASN A 20 18.80 26.02 -4.07
CA ASN A 20 17.96 25.01 -4.70
C ASN A 20 18.60 24.33 -5.94
N LYS A 21 19.91 24.35 -6.08
CA LYS A 21 20.62 23.66 -7.17
C LYS A 21 20.86 22.20 -6.78
N PRO A 22 20.50 21.23 -7.63
CA PRO A 22 20.75 19.81 -7.37
C PRO A 22 22.24 19.51 -7.17
N LEU A 23 22.56 18.74 -6.14
CA LEU A 23 23.92 18.29 -5.82
C LEU A 23 24.29 16.99 -6.56
N GLY A 24 23.38 16.41 -7.36
CA GLY A 24 23.61 15.20 -8.15
C GLY A 24 23.58 13.90 -7.34
N TYR A 25 22.95 13.92 -6.18
CA TYR A 25 22.68 12.73 -5.39
C TYR A 25 21.34 12.80 -4.67
N TYR A 26 20.90 11.67 -4.17
CA TYR A 26 19.59 11.47 -3.56
C TYR A 26 19.72 10.91 -2.15
N TYR A 27 18.68 11.12 -1.35
CA TYR A 27 18.40 10.33 -0.16
C TYR A 27 17.07 9.60 -0.37
N ALA A 28 16.98 8.37 0.12
CA ALA A 28 15.75 7.59 0.07
C ALA A 28 15.05 7.68 1.42
N ARG A 29 13.77 8.10 1.41
CA ARG A 29 12.93 8.10 2.61
C ARG A 29 12.13 6.82 2.64
N VAL A 30 12.24 6.04 3.69
CA VAL A 30 11.46 4.82 3.89
C VAL A 30 9.99 5.19 4.15
N VAL A 31 9.10 4.63 3.35
CA VAL A 31 7.65 4.88 3.38
C VAL A 31 6.94 3.82 4.23
N TYR A 32 7.17 2.55 3.94
CA TYR A 32 6.76 1.43 4.77
C TYR A 32 7.70 0.23 4.57
N ILE A 33 7.58 -0.76 5.44
CA ILE A 33 8.42 -1.96 5.43
C ILE A 33 7.51 -3.18 5.56
N LEU A 34 7.70 -4.15 4.67
CA LEU A 34 6.97 -5.40 4.70
C LEU A 34 7.42 -6.28 5.86
N PRO A 35 6.51 -6.91 6.60
CA PRO A 35 6.85 -7.87 7.64
C PRO A 35 7.71 -9.00 7.09
N ASN A 36 8.55 -9.57 7.95
CA ASN A 36 9.43 -10.73 7.62
C ASN A 36 10.39 -10.48 6.44
N SER A 37 10.64 -9.25 6.09
CA SER A 37 11.56 -8.85 5.02
C SER A 37 12.99 -8.63 5.53
N PRO A 38 14.01 -8.61 4.63
CA PRO A 38 15.37 -8.21 5.00
C PRO A 38 15.45 -6.80 5.60
N ALA A 39 14.64 -5.85 5.13
CA ALA A 39 14.56 -4.50 5.70
C ALA A 39 14.00 -4.52 7.13
N HIS A 40 12.95 -5.30 7.38
CA HIS A 40 12.39 -5.51 8.71
C HIS A 40 13.42 -6.16 9.66
N ALA A 41 14.10 -7.22 9.21
CA ALA A 41 15.13 -7.89 10.00
C ALA A 41 16.34 -7.00 10.32
N ALA A 42 16.65 -6.03 9.44
CA ALA A 42 17.72 -5.05 9.65
C ALA A 42 17.32 -3.92 10.61
N GLY A 43 16.06 -3.87 11.07
CA GLY A 43 15.56 -2.84 11.98
C GLY A 43 15.41 -1.47 11.31
N LEU A 44 15.13 -1.44 9.99
CA LEU A 44 14.66 -0.22 9.33
C LEU A 44 13.27 0.13 9.82
N GLU A 45 12.98 1.42 9.90
CA GLU A 45 11.70 1.95 10.34
C GLU A 45 11.13 2.93 9.31
N ARG A 46 9.81 3.04 9.29
CA ARG A 46 9.15 4.09 8.52
C ARG A 46 9.68 5.46 8.92
N GLY A 47 10.08 6.23 7.93
CA GLY A 47 10.63 7.55 8.15
C GLY A 47 12.15 7.61 8.25
N ASP A 48 12.85 6.49 8.20
CA ASP A 48 14.29 6.48 8.07
C ASP A 48 14.73 7.09 6.74
N TRP A 49 15.87 7.74 6.75
CA TRP A 49 16.56 8.18 5.56
C TRP A 49 17.71 7.23 5.26
N ILE A 50 17.72 6.62 4.09
CA ILE A 50 18.89 5.92 3.57
C ILE A 50 19.71 6.96 2.82
N ILE A 51 20.92 7.22 3.30
CA ILE A 51 21.80 8.25 2.77
C ILE A 51 23.06 7.70 2.10
N GLY A 52 23.27 6.39 2.19
CA GLY A 52 24.41 5.71 1.57
C GLY A 52 24.22 4.21 1.45
N ILE A 53 24.93 3.61 0.50
CA ILE A 53 24.92 2.19 0.16
C ILE A 53 26.38 1.71 0.09
N ASP A 54 26.64 0.46 0.51
CA ASP A 54 27.97 -0.18 0.52
C ASP A 54 29.03 0.66 1.25
N GLY A 55 28.63 1.27 2.38
CA GLY A 55 29.52 2.13 3.16
C GLY A 55 29.91 3.44 2.49
N LYS A 56 29.31 3.77 1.33
CA LYS A 56 29.54 5.02 0.59
C LYS A 56 28.34 5.94 0.76
N ASN A 57 28.61 7.18 1.16
CA ASN A 57 27.59 8.21 1.17
C ASN A 57 27.12 8.51 -0.26
N ASN A 58 25.90 9.03 -0.36
CA ASN A 58 25.25 9.51 -1.56
C ASN A 58 24.77 8.43 -2.52
N ILE A 59 23.47 8.32 -2.60
CA ILE A 59 22.78 7.52 -3.59
C ILE A 59 22.73 8.34 -4.89
N LYS A 60 23.11 7.73 -6.01
CA LYS A 60 23.14 8.36 -7.34
C LYS A 60 22.24 7.62 -8.31
N GLU A 61 21.93 8.25 -9.44
CA GLU A 61 21.16 7.64 -10.52
C GLU A 61 21.74 6.28 -10.96
N GLY A 62 23.05 6.14 -10.94
CA GLY A 62 23.74 4.89 -11.33
C GLY A 62 23.67 3.77 -10.28
N ASN A 63 23.28 4.03 -9.02
CA ASN A 63 23.30 3.00 -7.98
C ASN A 63 22.01 2.87 -7.16
N TYR A 64 20.98 3.74 -7.32
CA TYR A 64 19.76 3.68 -6.52
C TYR A 64 19.02 2.35 -6.66
N LYS A 65 19.17 1.66 -7.80
CA LYS A 65 18.54 0.35 -8.01
C LYS A 65 19.01 -0.71 -7.02
N ALA A 66 20.20 -0.53 -6.40
CA ALA A 66 20.67 -1.38 -5.31
C ALA A 66 19.81 -1.27 -4.02
N LEU A 67 18.86 -0.35 -3.95
CA LEU A 67 17.86 -0.28 -2.89
C LEU A 67 16.63 -1.18 -3.16
N LEU A 68 16.42 -1.61 -4.39
CA LEU A 68 15.27 -2.44 -4.78
C LEU A 68 15.52 -3.91 -4.43
N ASN A 69 16.70 -4.40 -4.82
CA ASN A 69 17.13 -5.79 -4.59
C ASN A 69 18.65 -5.89 -4.69
N GLY A 70 19.19 -7.01 -4.24
CA GLY A 70 20.62 -7.32 -4.39
C GLY A 70 21.15 -8.24 -3.29
N SER A 71 22.49 -8.29 -3.20
CA SER A 71 23.21 -9.01 -2.17
C SER A 71 23.14 -8.31 -0.81
N ALA A 72 23.54 -9.01 0.25
CA ALA A 72 23.75 -8.38 1.56
C ALA A 72 24.72 -7.20 1.43
N SER A 73 24.41 -6.12 2.14
CA SER A 73 25.12 -4.84 2.01
C SER A 73 25.16 -4.08 3.33
N GLN A 74 25.92 -3.00 3.37
CA GLN A 74 25.99 -2.06 4.48
C GLN A 74 25.34 -0.74 4.05
N TRP A 75 24.25 -0.35 4.72
CA TRP A 75 23.57 0.91 4.42
C TRP A 75 23.80 1.93 5.52
N ILE A 76 24.00 3.16 5.10
CA ILE A 76 24.10 4.31 6.02
C ILE A 76 22.69 4.91 6.11
N ILE A 77 22.14 4.89 7.31
CA ILE A 77 20.79 5.43 7.57
C ILE A 77 20.86 6.57 8.58
N LYS A 78 19.89 7.47 8.47
CA LYS A 78 19.65 8.52 9.44
C LYS A 78 18.25 8.34 10.02
N HIS A 79 18.20 8.02 11.30
CA HIS A 79 16.97 7.93 12.09
C HIS A 79 16.92 9.14 13.03
N ASN A 80 15.92 9.99 12.89
CA ASN A 80 15.85 11.28 13.59
C ASN A 80 17.13 12.11 13.35
N SER A 81 17.92 12.34 14.39
CA SER A 81 19.19 13.09 14.30
C SER A 81 20.43 12.19 14.29
N GLU A 82 20.25 10.88 14.45
CA GLU A 82 21.35 9.92 14.54
C GLU A 82 21.64 9.29 13.17
N THR A 83 22.92 9.17 12.86
CA THR A 83 23.38 8.45 11.67
C THR A 83 24.06 7.16 12.10
N LYS A 84 23.65 6.04 11.54
CA LYS A 84 24.24 4.72 11.83
C LYS A 84 24.40 3.92 10.55
N THR A 85 25.30 2.95 10.57
CA THR A 85 25.42 1.93 9.53
C THR A 85 24.73 0.68 9.99
N ILE A 86 23.88 0.13 9.12
CA ILE A 86 23.17 -1.14 9.35
C ILE A 86 23.61 -2.16 8.31
N ALA A 87 23.65 -3.43 8.72
CA ALA A 87 23.79 -4.56 7.79
C ALA A 87 22.40 -4.98 7.32
N ILE A 88 22.17 -4.99 6.01
CA ILE A 88 20.96 -5.55 5.43
C ILE A 88 21.29 -6.91 4.78
N GLY A 89 20.42 -7.91 5.00
CA GLY A 89 20.52 -9.22 4.36
C GLY A 89 20.29 -9.12 2.85
N ALA A 90 20.62 -10.17 2.11
CA ALA A 90 20.30 -10.25 0.69
C ALA A 90 18.79 -10.19 0.47
N SER A 91 18.37 -9.63 -0.66
CA SER A 91 16.96 -9.59 -1.07
C SER A 91 16.39 -11.00 -1.20
N THR A 92 15.14 -11.16 -0.78
CA THR A 92 14.38 -12.42 -0.82
C THR A 92 13.03 -12.21 -1.51
N ALA A 93 12.35 -13.29 -1.86
CA ALA A 93 10.93 -13.22 -2.15
C ALA A 93 10.20 -12.83 -0.84
N VAL A 94 9.45 -11.75 -0.89
CA VAL A 94 8.66 -11.24 0.24
C VAL A 94 7.23 -11.14 -0.24
N GLU A 95 6.29 -11.64 0.56
CA GLU A 95 4.87 -11.44 0.28
C GLU A 95 4.51 -9.95 0.48
N ASP A 96 3.96 -9.35 -0.57
CA ASP A 96 3.46 -7.97 -0.55
C ASP A 96 1.93 -8.01 -0.51
N ASN A 97 1.38 -8.35 0.66
CA ASN A 97 -0.07 -8.32 0.87
C ASN A 97 -0.54 -6.85 0.90
N PRO A 98 -1.40 -6.43 -0.03
CA PRO A 98 -1.86 -5.06 -0.13
C PRO A 98 -2.77 -4.62 1.03
N LEU A 99 -3.38 -5.58 1.75
CA LEU A 99 -4.17 -5.33 2.97
C LEU A 99 -3.22 -5.15 4.17
N TYR A 100 -2.37 -4.13 4.05
CA TYR A 100 -1.17 -3.93 4.87
C TYR A 100 -1.44 -3.84 6.37
N TYR A 101 -2.55 -3.20 6.76
CA TYR A 101 -2.96 -3.09 8.15
C TYR A 101 -4.46 -2.86 8.26
N HIS A 102 -5.10 -3.50 9.22
CA HIS A 102 -6.49 -3.24 9.55
C HIS A 102 -6.71 -3.39 11.06
N ASP A 103 -7.64 -2.59 11.60
CA ASP A 103 -7.99 -2.63 13.01
C ASP A 103 -9.36 -2.01 13.26
N VAL A 104 -9.92 -2.23 14.45
CA VAL A 104 -11.12 -1.58 14.94
C VAL A 104 -10.78 -0.70 16.14
N LEU A 105 -10.81 0.60 15.91
CA LEU A 105 -10.54 1.60 16.95
C LEU A 105 -11.86 2.00 17.64
N THR A 106 -11.85 2.08 18.97
CA THR A 106 -13.03 2.49 19.75
C THR A 106 -12.81 3.87 20.33
N PHE A 107 -13.75 4.79 20.06
CA PHE A 107 -13.78 6.12 20.64
C PHE A 107 -15.21 6.49 21.04
N GLY A 108 -15.50 6.44 22.33
CA GLY A 108 -16.86 6.60 22.85
C GLY A 108 -17.79 5.51 22.31
N ASP A 109 -18.87 5.91 21.66
CA ASP A 109 -19.85 5.04 21.00
C ASP A 109 -19.45 4.66 19.56
N LYS A 110 -18.33 5.21 19.08
CA LYS A 110 -17.83 4.95 17.72
C LYS A 110 -16.91 3.76 17.70
N LYS A 111 -17.17 2.86 16.77
CA LYS A 111 -16.29 1.76 16.36
C LYS A 111 -15.82 2.04 14.94
N ILE A 112 -14.58 2.43 14.83
CA ILE A 112 -13.97 2.90 13.59
C ILE A 112 -13.20 1.76 12.97
N GLY A 113 -13.66 1.24 11.83
CA GLY A 113 -12.86 0.34 11.00
C GLY A 113 -11.78 1.16 10.30
N TYR A 114 -10.54 0.72 10.43
CA TYR A 114 -9.39 1.33 9.76
C TYR A 114 -8.73 0.29 8.87
N LEU A 115 -8.56 0.63 7.60
CA LEU A 115 -7.90 -0.24 6.61
C LEU A 115 -6.85 0.56 5.85
N VAL A 116 -5.59 0.08 5.86
CA VAL A 116 -4.51 0.55 4.98
C VAL A 116 -4.42 -0.40 3.80
N TYR A 117 -4.65 0.12 2.58
CA TYR A 117 -4.66 -0.66 1.35
C TYR A 117 -3.68 -0.08 0.34
N ASN A 118 -2.53 -0.73 0.15
CA ASN A 118 -1.38 -0.15 -0.53
C ASN A 118 -1.44 -0.23 -2.05
N HIS A 119 -2.12 -1.22 -2.62
CA HIS A 119 -2.32 -1.33 -4.06
C HIS A 119 -3.52 -2.24 -4.38
N PHE A 120 -4.15 -2.00 -5.52
CA PHE A 120 -5.29 -2.79 -5.96
C PHE A 120 -4.82 -4.06 -6.67
N THR A 121 -4.62 -5.13 -5.91
CA THR A 121 -4.16 -6.44 -6.39
C THR A 121 -5.06 -7.55 -5.84
N PRO A 122 -5.58 -8.46 -6.69
CA PRO A 122 -6.53 -9.48 -6.24
C PRO A 122 -5.87 -10.66 -5.52
N GLY A 123 -4.59 -10.92 -5.81
CA GLY A 123 -3.82 -12.01 -5.23
C GLY A 123 -2.35 -11.98 -5.65
N PRO A 124 -1.48 -12.82 -5.02
CA PRO A 124 -0.04 -12.79 -5.21
C PRO A 124 0.45 -13.27 -6.59
N THR A 125 -0.37 -14.04 -7.31
CA THR A 125 0.06 -14.66 -8.57
C THR A 125 -0.56 -14.04 -9.82
N GLY A 126 -1.31 -12.95 -9.68
CA GLY A 126 -1.85 -12.19 -10.81
C GLY A 126 -3.37 -12.07 -10.81
N VAL A 127 -3.93 -11.67 -11.95
CA VAL A 127 -5.33 -11.21 -12.08
C VAL A 127 -6.38 -12.30 -11.80
N ASP A 128 -6.05 -13.56 -12.01
CA ASP A 128 -6.96 -14.69 -11.77
C ASP A 128 -6.89 -15.23 -10.33
N ASP A 129 -5.89 -14.80 -9.58
CA ASP A 129 -5.75 -15.10 -8.16
C ASP A 129 -6.58 -14.12 -7.34
N ARG A 130 -7.52 -14.64 -6.56
CA ARG A 130 -8.46 -13.82 -5.77
C ARG A 130 -8.20 -13.86 -4.28
N THR A 131 -7.02 -14.34 -3.87
CA THR A 131 -6.68 -14.56 -2.45
C THR A 131 -6.86 -13.30 -1.62
N TYR A 132 -6.34 -12.15 -2.06
CA TYR A 132 -6.46 -10.90 -1.30
C TYR A 132 -7.87 -10.29 -1.37
N ASP A 133 -8.60 -10.48 -2.48
CA ASP A 133 -9.99 -10.05 -2.57
C ASP A 133 -10.88 -10.86 -1.60
N GLU A 134 -10.64 -12.16 -1.42
CA GLU A 134 -11.37 -12.97 -0.44
C GLU A 134 -10.95 -12.63 1.01
N GLU A 135 -9.68 -12.33 1.25
CA GLU A 135 -9.21 -11.82 2.53
C GLU A 135 -9.88 -10.47 2.86
N MET A 136 -10.02 -9.57 1.89
CA MET A 136 -10.73 -8.31 2.05
C MET A 136 -12.19 -8.54 2.50
N LYS A 137 -12.91 -9.46 1.89
CA LYS A 137 -14.28 -9.83 2.33
C LYS A 137 -14.28 -10.30 3.77
N THR A 138 -13.29 -11.11 4.17
CA THR A 138 -13.16 -11.62 5.54
C THR A 138 -12.95 -10.48 6.53
N ILE A 139 -12.09 -9.50 6.20
CA ILE A 139 -11.86 -8.30 7.02
C ILE A 139 -13.15 -7.50 7.18
N PHE A 140 -13.90 -7.29 6.10
CA PHE A 140 -15.16 -6.55 6.17
C PHE A 140 -16.25 -7.29 6.96
N ALA A 141 -16.29 -8.62 6.87
CA ALA A 141 -17.18 -9.44 7.70
C ALA A 141 -16.82 -9.35 9.19
N ASP A 142 -15.52 -9.31 9.51
CA ASP A 142 -15.04 -9.08 10.88
C ASP A 142 -15.42 -7.68 11.39
N PHE A 143 -15.22 -6.64 10.57
CA PHE A 143 -15.67 -5.28 10.89
C PHE A 143 -17.16 -5.22 11.19
N GLN A 144 -17.97 -5.88 10.36
CA GLN A 144 -19.42 -5.97 10.60
C GLN A 144 -19.73 -6.68 11.92
N SER A 145 -19.08 -7.82 12.19
CA SER A 145 -19.31 -8.60 13.41
C SER A 145 -18.97 -7.81 14.68
N LYS A 146 -17.96 -6.96 14.61
CA LYS A 146 -17.52 -6.05 15.68
C LYS A 146 -18.38 -4.81 15.82
N GLY A 147 -19.34 -4.60 14.90
CA GLY A 147 -20.26 -3.48 14.89
C GLY A 147 -19.59 -2.16 14.51
N VAL A 148 -18.66 -2.20 13.56
CA VAL A 148 -18.05 -0.99 12.96
C VAL A 148 -19.16 -0.09 12.41
N ASN A 149 -19.15 1.17 12.80
CA ASN A 149 -20.14 2.19 12.44
C ASN A 149 -19.55 3.48 11.86
N GLU A 150 -18.23 3.58 11.80
CA GLU A 150 -17.46 4.60 11.09
C GLU A 150 -16.32 3.91 10.33
N PHE A 151 -15.84 4.49 9.23
CA PHE A 151 -14.79 3.85 8.44
C PHE A 151 -13.75 4.84 7.93
N VAL A 152 -12.48 4.45 8.03
CA VAL A 152 -11.33 5.16 7.48
C VAL A 152 -10.58 4.24 6.53
N LEU A 153 -10.49 4.63 5.28
CA LEU A 153 -9.69 3.99 4.24
C LEU A 153 -8.40 4.79 4.02
N ASP A 154 -7.28 4.19 4.27
CA ASP A 154 -5.97 4.82 4.06
C ASP A 154 -5.35 4.34 2.74
N LEU A 155 -5.36 5.23 1.76
CA LEU A 155 -4.78 5.03 0.43
C LEU A 155 -3.53 5.88 0.20
N ARG A 156 -2.95 6.48 1.25
CA ARG A 156 -1.79 7.39 1.11
C ARG A 156 -0.60 6.77 0.40
N TYR A 157 -0.47 5.47 0.47
CA TYR A 157 0.58 4.70 -0.20
C TYR A 157 0.08 3.87 -1.38
N ASN A 158 -1.19 4.03 -1.76
CA ASN A 158 -1.77 3.28 -2.86
C ASN A 158 -1.33 3.85 -4.21
N GLY A 159 -0.56 3.05 -4.95
CA GLY A 159 -0.07 3.39 -6.29
C GLY A 159 -1.05 3.05 -7.42
N GLY A 160 -2.25 2.58 -7.13
CA GLY A 160 -3.21 2.10 -8.13
C GLY A 160 -3.23 0.58 -8.25
N GLY A 161 -3.57 0.05 -9.42
CA GLY A 161 -3.62 -1.39 -9.71
C GLY A 161 -4.84 -1.81 -10.53
N TYR A 162 -5.39 -2.97 -10.23
CA TYR A 162 -6.49 -3.55 -10.99
C TYR A 162 -7.84 -2.94 -10.65
N GLU A 163 -8.62 -2.60 -11.68
CA GLU A 163 -9.94 -2.00 -11.53
C GLU A 163 -10.95 -2.90 -10.79
N HIS A 164 -10.85 -4.23 -10.96
CA HIS A 164 -11.75 -5.14 -10.28
C HIS A 164 -11.53 -5.20 -8.77
N SER A 165 -10.29 -5.06 -8.27
CA SER A 165 -10.03 -4.96 -6.83
C SER A 165 -10.54 -3.63 -6.26
N ALA A 166 -10.45 -2.53 -7.04
CA ALA A 166 -11.09 -1.27 -6.67
C ALA A 166 -12.62 -1.38 -6.64
N ASN A 167 -13.22 -2.10 -7.61
CA ASN A 167 -14.64 -2.39 -7.63
C ASN A 167 -15.06 -3.27 -6.44
N MET A 168 -14.27 -4.30 -6.10
CA MET A 168 -14.48 -5.13 -4.93
C MET A 168 -14.57 -4.28 -3.64
N LEU A 169 -13.57 -3.46 -3.39
CA LEU A 169 -13.55 -2.58 -2.21
C LEU A 169 -14.75 -1.63 -2.19
N ALA A 170 -15.05 -0.98 -3.31
CA ALA A 170 -16.18 -0.07 -3.41
C ALA A 170 -17.52 -0.78 -3.18
N GLY A 171 -17.67 -2.00 -3.69
CA GLY A 171 -18.86 -2.83 -3.48
C GLY A 171 -19.06 -3.25 -2.04
N LEU A 172 -17.98 -3.50 -1.29
CA LEU A 172 -18.04 -3.81 0.14
C LEU A 172 -18.41 -2.60 1.01
N LEU A 173 -18.09 -1.39 0.54
CA LEU A 173 -18.34 -0.13 1.26
C LEU A 173 -19.70 0.49 0.96
N ILE A 174 -20.26 0.25 -0.23
CA ILE A 174 -21.51 0.88 -0.65
C ILE A 174 -22.71 0.29 0.12
N SER A 175 -23.74 1.11 0.38
CA SER A 175 -24.97 0.59 0.93
C SER A 175 -25.77 -0.22 -0.09
N GLU A 176 -26.57 -1.19 0.40
CA GLU A 176 -27.34 -2.15 -0.40
C GLU A 176 -28.19 -1.50 -1.51
N GLU A 177 -28.74 -0.32 -1.23
CA GLU A 177 -29.58 0.43 -2.17
C GLU A 177 -28.87 0.90 -3.45
N TYR A 178 -27.53 0.94 -3.42
CA TYR A 178 -26.71 1.38 -4.56
C TYR A 178 -26.01 0.24 -5.29
N LYS A 179 -26.17 -1.01 -4.87
CA LYS A 179 -25.43 -2.17 -5.43
C LYS A 179 -25.53 -2.31 -6.95
N ASP A 180 -26.69 -2.01 -7.52
CA ASP A 180 -26.98 -2.12 -8.96
C ASP A 180 -26.66 -0.84 -9.73
N LYS A 181 -26.05 0.17 -9.07
CA LYS A 181 -25.62 1.40 -9.72
C LYS A 181 -24.26 1.21 -10.39
N VAL A 182 -24.03 2.04 -11.40
CA VAL A 182 -22.77 2.04 -12.16
C VAL A 182 -21.63 2.49 -11.24
N PHE A 183 -20.62 1.64 -11.11
CA PHE A 183 -19.33 1.97 -10.49
C PHE A 183 -18.44 2.76 -11.46
N GLY A 184 -18.34 2.29 -12.71
CA GLY A 184 -17.53 2.94 -13.72
C GLY A 184 -17.89 2.56 -15.14
N ILE A 185 -17.70 3.50 -16.06
CA ILE A 185 -17.81 3.30 -17.50
C ILE A 185 -16.42 3.46 -18.08
N PHE A 186 -15.91 2.41 -18.68
CA PHE A 186 -14.56 2.38 -19.25
C PHE A 186 -14.60 2.57 -20.75
N SER A 187 -13.78 3.48 -21.25
CA SER A 187 -13.70 3.76 -22.68
C SER A 187 -12.25 3.86 -23.14
N ASN A 188 -12.02 3.55 -24.41
CA ASN A 188 -10.70 3.73 -25.01
C ASN A 188 -10.44 5.20 -25.34
N ASN A 189 -9.23 5.49 -25.80
CA ASN A 189 -8.78 6.85 -26.17
C ASN A 189 -9.57 7.50 -27.35
N LYS A 190 -10.44 6.72 -28.03
CA LYS A 190 -11.36 7.19 -29.08
C LYS A 190 -12.80 7.40 -28.57
N GLY A 191 -12.99 7.30 -27.24
CA GLY A 191 -14.30 7.48 -26.61
C GLY A 191 -15.27 6.29 -26.79
N LYS A 192 -14.83 5.18 -27.38
CA LYS A 192 -15.66 3.98 -27.48
C LYS A 192 -15.69 3.27 -26.11
N VAL A 193 -16.90 3.10 -25.55
CA VAL A 193 -17.11 2.31 -24.33
C VAL A 193 -16.66 0.88 -24.57
N THR A 194 -15.78 0.38 -23.70
CA THR A 194 -15.27 -1.00 -23.74
C THR A 194 -16.07 -1.90 -22.83
N HIS A 195 -16.37 -1.42 -21.61
CA HIS A 195 -17.22 -2.14 -20.66
C HIS A 195 -17.79 -1.18 -19.59
N THR A 196 -18.79 -1.66 -18.87
CA THR A 196 -19.38 -0.99 -17.71
C THR A 196 -19.33 -1.93 -16.52
N ARG A 197 -18.93 -1.43 -15.35
CA ARG A 197 -19.00 -2.17 -14.09
C ARG A 197 -20.02 -1.57 -13.16
N TYR A 198 -20.66 -2.42 -12.39
CA TYR A 198 -21.59 -2.07 -11.33
C TYR A 198 -20.93 -2.34 -9.97
N PHE A 199 -21.45 -1.76 -8.90
CA PHE A 199 -20.86 -1.98 -7.58
C PHE A 199 -20.89 -3.43 -7.11
N ASN A 200 -21.85 -4.22 -7.55
CA ASN A 200 -21.97 -5.63 -7.21
C ASN A 200 -21.19 -6.58 -8.14
N THR A 201 -20.47 -6.07 -9.14
CA THR A 201 -19.81 -6.90 -10.15
C THR A 201 -18.81 -7.88 -9.54
N GLU A 202 -17.92 -7.39 -8.68
CA GLU A 202 -16.83 -8.21 -8.12
C GLU A 202 -17.19 -8.87 -6.78
N THR A 203 -18.15 -8.31 -6.04
CA THR A 203 -18.57 -8.86 -4.74
C THR A 203 -19.44 -10.11 -4.84
N GLY A 204 -19.85 -10.49 -6.05
CA GLY A 204 -20.81 -11.59 -6.25
C GLY A 204 -22.20 -11.29 -5.73
N GLY A 205 -22.57 -10.01 -5.70
CA GLY A 205 -23.86 -9.53 -5.19
C GLY A 205 -23.86 -9.20 -3.70
N THR A 206 -22.78 -9.48 -2.97
CA THR A 206 -22.66 -9.09 -1.56
C THR A 206 -22.17 -7.64 -1.48
N THR A 207 -22.96 -6.78 -0.83
CA THR A 207 -22.66 -5.37 -0.62
C THR A 207 -23.14 -4.96 0.77
N GLY A 208 -22.78 -3.75 1.22
CA GLY A 208 -23.33 -3.20 2.44
C GLY A 208 -22.93 -3.94 3.72
N TYR A 209 -21.69 -4.44 3.78
CA TYR A 209 -21.19 -5.10 5.00
C TYR A 209 -21.24 -4.18 6.22
N LEU A 210 -20.98 -2.89 6.03
CA LEU A 210 -20.90 -1.94 7.11
C LEU A 210 -22.17 -1.08 7.19
N LYS A 211 -22.75 -0.97 8.36
CA LYS A 211 -23.85 -0.05 8.64
C LYS A 211 -23.27 1.22 9.28
N LEU A 212 -22.74 2.10 8.43
CA LEU A 212 -22.10 3.33 8.88
C LEU A 212 -23.14 4.35 9.39
N ASN A 213 -22.88 4.96 10.54
CA ASN A 213 -23.78 5.92 11.19
C ASN A 213 -24.07 7.16 10.33
N SER A 214 -23.10 7.60 9.55
CA SER A 214 -23.15 8.85 8.81
C SER A 214 -23.22 8.69 7.30
N ASN A 215 -23.28 7.46 6.79
CA ASN A 215 -23.12 7.15 5.36
C ASN A 215 -21.87 7.82 4.77
N ARG A 216 -20.82 7.98 5.57
CA ARG A 216 -19.56 8.62 5.18
C ARG A 216 -18.40 7.67 5.37
N ILE A 217 -17.46 7.77 4.44
CA ILE A 217 -16.17 7.11 4.46
C ILE A 217 -15.11 8.22 4.46
N TYR A 218 -14.15 8.10 5.36
CA TYR A 218 -13.00 8.99 5.36
C TYR A 218 -11.89 8.33 4.55
N ILE A 219 -11.39 9.02 3.53
CA ILE A 219 -10.30 8.54 2.67
C ILE A 219 -9.09 9.45 2.90
N LEU A 220 -7.95 8.85 3.24
CA LEU A 220 -6.67 9.52 3.45
C LEU A 220 -5.77 9.35 2.22
#